data_cd87ea9bf1e61f9da6dcaefe8fe753b2
#
_entry.id   cd87ea9bf1e61f9da6dcaefe8fe753b2
#
_cell.length_a   1.000
_cell.length_b   1.000
_cell.length_c   1.000
_cell.angle_alpha   90.00
_cell.angle_beta   90.00
_cell.angle_gamma   90.00
#
_symmetry.space_group_name_H-M   'P 1'
#
loop_
_entity.id
_entity.type
_entity.pdbx_description
1 polymer ?
#
loop_
_entity_poly.entity_id
_entity_poly.type
_entity_poly.pdbx_seq_one_letter_code
_entity_poly.pdbx_strand_id
1 'polypeptide(L)'
;MNDRFLRALRREPVDRTPVWFMRQAGRYLPEYRELRGDRDILDAIREPEVAVALTLQPLRRMPLDAAIVFADIMVPVAAIGVPVRIEANVGPVLNDPIRDAAGVGRLRALEPDVDEPYVAETIRLLRKELRVPLIGFAGAPFTLASYLVEGGPSRDHVRTKALMHDEPATWSSLMDALAALSRAHLLAQIEGGAQAVQLFDSWAGSLAPSDYERSVRPWSARVLQDLSVPSIHFGVGTGELLRSMRDAGGDAIGVDWRVPLDRAWERIGVGRAIQGNLDPAVCVASWDAVERAATEILDRTAEREGHVFNLGHGVLPTTPVEHLQRLVDLVHERTAR
;
A
#
# COMPACT_ATOMS: atom_id res chain seq x y z
N MET A 1 -17.75 4.83 -15.69
CA MET A 1 -16.55 4.43 -14.93
C MET A 1 -16.73 2.98 -14.50
N ASN A 2 -15.69 2.13 -14.64
CA ASN A 2 -15.72 0.78 -14.11
C ASN A 2 -15.59 0.87 -12.57
N ASP A 3 -16.59 0.40 -11.81
CA ASP A 3 -16.64 0.48 -10.35
C ASP A 3 -16.46 -0.90 -9.67
N ARG A 4 -16.13 -1.93 -10.45
CA ARG A 4 -15.98 -3.33 -10.00
C ARG A 4 -15.08 -3.45 -8.78
N PHE A 5 -13.94 -2.75 -8.78
CA PHE A 5 -13.01 -2.73 -7.65
C PHE A 5 -13.68 -2.20 -6.36
N LEU A 6 -14.40 -1.07 -6.44
CA LEU A 6 -15.08 -0.49 -5.28
C LEU A 6 -16.20 -1.39 -4.76
N ARG A 7 -16.95 -2.04 -5.68
CA ARG A 7 -17.98 -3.01 -5.33
C ARG A 7 -17.40 -4.22 -4.61
N ALA A 8 -16.27 -4.74 -5.11
CA ALA A 8 -15.57 -5.84 -4.45
C ALA A 8 -15.11 -5.47 -3.03
N LEU A 9 -14.57 -4.27 -2.82
CA LEU A 9 -14.20 -3.80 -1.47
C LEU A 9 -15.42 -3.72 -0.53
N ARG A 10 -16.60 -3.41 -1.04
CA ARG A 10 -17.87 -3.40 -0.28
C ARG A 10 -18.52 -4.78 -0.18
N ARG A 11 -17.90 -5.81 -0.78
CA ARG A 11 -18.46 -7.17 -0.86
C ARG A 11 -19.80 -7.22 -1.60
N GLU A 12 -19.96 -6.37 -2.59
CA GLU A 12 -21.09 -6.39 -3.51
C GLU A 12 -20.78 -7.33 -4.68
N PRO A 13 -21.81 -7.95 -5.31
CA PRO A 13 -21.62 -8.80 -6.49
C PRO A 13 -20.89 -8.05 -7.61
N VAL A 14 -19.97 -8.72 -8.28
CA VAL A 14 -19.22 -8.22 -9.44
C VAL A 14 -19.31 -9.20 -10.58
N ASP A 15 -19.19 -8.71 -11.82
CA ASP A 15 -19.20 -9.53 -13.04
C ASP A 15 -17.96 -10.41 -13.21
N ARG A 16 -16.86 -10.03 -12.55
CA ARG A 16 -15.59 -10.77 -12.45
C ARG A 16 -14.71 -10.19 -11.36
N THR A 17 -13.73 -10.95 -10.89
CA THR A 17 -12.78 -10.50 -9.86
C THR A 17 -11.93 -9.34 -10.37
N PRO A 18 -11.94 -8.19 -9.69
CA PRO A 18 -11.11 -7.06 -10.08
C PRO A 18 -9.61 -7.32 -9.82
N VAL A 19 -8.78 -6.76 -10.70
CA VAL A 19 -7.32 -6.88 -10.67
C VAL A 19 -6.65 -5.52 -10.67
N TRP A 20 -5.71 -5.34 -9.77
CA TRP A 20 -4.70 -4.28 -9.83
C TRP A 20 -3.41 -4.78 -9.15
N PHE A 21 -2.29 -4.08 -9.33
CA PHE A 21 -1.02 -4.53 -8.75
C PHE A 21 -0.34 -3.42 -7.96
N MET A 22 0.12 -3.73 -6.76
CA MET A 22 1.05 -2.86 -6.04
C MET A 22 2.32 -2.65 -6.86
N ARG A 23 2.78 -1.41 -6.98
CA ARG A 23 3.90 -1.00 -7.87
C ARG A 23 3.63 -1.30 -9.35
N GLN A 24 2.34 -1.25 -9.79
CA GLN A 24 1.99 -1.39 -11.21
C GLN A 24 2.65 -0.32 -12.09
N ALA A 25 2.84 0.92 -11.61
CA ALA A 25 3.78 1.86 -12.19
C ALA A 25 5.18 1.57 -11.61
N GLY A 26 6.07 1.00 -12.41
CA GLY A 26 7.33 0.52 -11.88
C GLY A 26 8.40 0.21 -12.92
N ARG A 27 9.60 -0.06 -12.43
CA ARG A 27 10.82 -0.26 -13.22
C ARG A 27 10.77 -1.43 -14.23
N TYR A 28 9.81 -2.33 -14.14
CA TYR A 28 9.60 -3.39 -15.12
C TYR A 28 9.08 -2.85 -16.47
N LEU A 29 8.43 -1.66 -16.47
CA LEU A 29 7.97 -0.99 -17.69
C LEU A 29 9.13 -0.19 -18.34
N PRO A 30 9.43 -0.39 -19.64
CA PRO A 30 10.43 0.41 -20.35
C PRO A 30 10.12 1.91 -20.31
N GLU A 31 8.88 2.29 -20.60
CA GLU A 31 8.41 3.67 -20.59
C GLU A 31 8.49 4.35 -19.22
N TYR A 32 8.39 3.56 -18.14
CA TYR A 32 8.61 4.08 -16.79
C TYR A 32 10.07 4.49 -16.60
N ARG A 33 11.00 3.64 -17.02
CA ARG A 33 12.44 3.93 -16.94
C ARG A 33 12.83 5.14 -17.76
N GLU A 34 12.26 5.26 -18.97
CA GLU A 34 12.48 6.39 -19.86
C GLU A 34 11.97 7.70 -19.28
N LEU A 35 10.70 7.74 -18.84
CA LEU A 35 10.07 8.95 -18.31
C LEU A 35 10.68 9.41 -16.99
N ARG A 36 10.92 8.47 -16.07
CA ARG A 36 11.52 8.79 -14.78
C ARG A 36 12.99 9.18 -14.93
N GLY A 37 13.76 8.49 -15.79
CA GLY A 37 15.19 8.71 -15.93
C GLY A 37 15.93 8.56 -14.60
N ASP A 38 16.90 9.43 -14.36
CA ASP A 38 17.71 9.47 -13.14
C ASP A 38 17.14 10.41 -12.05
N ARG A 39 15.91 10.96 -12.26
CA ARG A 39 15.28 11.83 -11.26
C ARG A 39 15.15 11.11 -9.92
N ASP A 40 15.32 11.84 -8.82
CA ASP A 40 14.90 11.36 -7.51
C ASP A 40 13.39 11.06 -7.52
N ILE A 41 12.98 10.03 -6.79
CA ILE A 41 11.56 9.61 -6.81
C ILE A 41 10.67 10.66 -6.16
N LEU A 42 11.14 11.34 -5.10
CA LEU A 42 10.38 12.40 -4.44
C LEU A 42 10.26 13.62 -5.35
N ASP A 43 11.30 13.93 -6.15
CA ASP A 43 11.24 15.03 -7.12
C ASP A 43 10.26 14.70 -8.26
N ALA A 44 10.27 13.46 -8.78
CA ALA A 44 9.29 13.03 -9.78
C ALA A 44 7.83 13.09 -9.27
N ILE A 45 7.60 12.85 -7.97
CA ILE A 45 6.29 12.95 -7.34
C ILE A 45 5.85 14.41 -7.18
N ARG A 46 6.78 15.34 -6.97
CA ARG A 46 6.49 16.78 -6.87
C ARG A 46 6.09 17.44 -8.19
N GLU A 47 6.27 16.75 -9.31
CA GLU A 47 5.84 17.20 -10.65
C GLU A 47 4.52 16.48 -11.01
N PRO A 48 3.32 17.14 -10.85
CA PRO A 48 2.04 16.46 -11.05
C PRO A 48 1.88 15.80 -12.40
N GLU A 49 2.33 16.43 -13.48
CA GLU A 49 2.24 15.88 -14.84
C GLU A 49 3.07 14.62 -15.01
N VAL A 50 4.25 14.55 -14.37
CA VAL A 50 5.10 13.36 -14.37
C VAL A 50 4.44 12.23 -13.57
N ALA A 51 3.94 12.52 -12.37
CA ALA A 51 3.24 11.57 -11.53
C ALA A 51 1.97 11.02 -12.20
N VAL A 52 1.20 11.88 -12.89
CA VAL A 52 0.05 11.49 -13.72
C VAL A 52 0.48 10.55 -14.83
N ALA A 53 1.48 10.94 -15.63
CA ALA A 53 1.95 10.12 -16.74
C ALA A 53 2.43 8.74 -16.28
N LEU A 54 3.20 8.67 -15.18
CA LEU A 54 3.67 7.41 -14.59
C LEU A 54 2.49 6.55 -14.09
N THR A 55 1.49 7.14 -13.45
CA THR A 55 0.30 6.44 -12.97
C THR A 55 -0.49 5.79 -14.11
N LEU A 56 -0.57 6.45 -15.26
CA LEU A 56 -1.37 5.99 -16.40
C LEU A 56 -0.69 4.91 -17.24
N GLN A 57 0.64 4.77 -17.20
CA GLN A 57 1.39 3.81 -18.03
C GLN A 57 0.86 2.37 -17.93
N PRO A 58 0.70 1.77 -16.72
CA PRO A 58 0.22 0.40 -16.62
C PRO A 58 -1.19 0.19 -17.16
N LEU A 59 -2.07 1.18 -17.05
CA LEU A 59 -3.44 1.11 -17.57
C LEU A 59 -3.50 1.15 -19.11
N ARG A 60 -2.48 1.69 -19.75
CA ARG A 60 -2.34 1.62 -21.21
C ARG A 60 -1.88 0.25 -21.70
N ARG A 61 -1.27 -0.53 -20.83
CA ARG A 61 -0.72 -1.87 -21.12
C ARG A 61 -1.68 -2.99 -20.77
N MET A 62 -2.49 -2.80 -19.72
CA MET A 62 -3.30 -3.87 -19.11
C MET A 62 -4.68 -3.35 -18.75
N PRO A 63 -5.75 -4.15 -18.90
CA PRO A 63 -7.11 -3.77 -18.52
C PRO A 63 -7.32 -3.88 -16.99
N LEU A 64 -6.53 -3.13 -16.22
CA LEU A 64 -6.61 -3.09 -14.77
C LEU A 64 -7.92 -2.45 -14.27
N ASP A 65 -8.42 -2.89 -13.13
CA ASP A 65 -9.67 -2.42 -12.54
C ASP A 65 -9.50 -1.27 -11.53
N ALA A 66 -8.26 -0.91 -11.20
CA ALA A 66 -7.96 0.28 -10.42
C ALA A 66 -6.58 0.85 -10.79
N ALA A 67 -6.44 2.16 -10.61
CA ALA A 67 -5.16 2.85 -10.59
C ALA A 67 -4.74 3.10 -9.15
N ILE A 68 -3.43 3.05 -8.86
CA ILE A 68 -2.87 3.60 -7.63
C ILE A 68 -1.99 4.80 -8.00
N VAL A 69 -2.12 5.89 -7.27
CA VAL A 69 -1.33 7.10 -7.53
C VAL A 69 0.17 6.79 -7.43
N PHE A 70 0.96 7.31 -8.37
CA PHE A 70 2.41 7.23 -8.27
C PHE A 70 2.90 8.15 -7.16
N ALA A 71 3.33 7.57 -6.05
CA ALA A 71 3.83 8.26 -4.86
C ALA A 71 4.75 7.33 -4.05
N ASP A 72 5.20 7.81 -2.90
CA ASP A 72 5.95 7.02 -1.91
C ASP A 72 5.38 7.27 -0.51
N ILE A 73 5.46 6.27 0.39
CA ILE A 73 4.97 6.38 1.77
C ILE A 73 5.70 7.45 2.58
N MET A 74 6.90 7.86 2.13
CA MET A 74 7.70 8.90 2.80
C MET A 74 7.37 10.32 2.33
N VAL A 75 6.46 10.50 1.38
CA VAL A 75 6.04 11.83 0.89
C VAL A 75 5.63 12.75 2.03
N PRO A 76 4.67 12.40 2.91
CA PRO A 76 4.27 13.29 3.99
C PRO A 76 5.37 13.53 5.03
N VAL A 77 6.26 12.56 5.23
CA VAL A 77 7.44 12.72 6.12
C VAL A 77 8.43 13.73 5.55
N ALA A 78 8.71 13.65 4.25
CA ALA A 78 9.57 14.63 3.57
C ALA A 78 8.92 16.02 3.52
N ALA A 79 7.60 16.07 3.33
CA ALA A 79 6.83 17.33 3.26
C ALA A 79 6.89 18.13 4.55
N ILE A 80 6.88 17.48 5.72
CA ILE A 80 7.05 18.17 7.02
C ILE A 80 8.50 18.56 7.32
N GLY A 81 9.44 18.39 6.38
CA GLY A 81 10.82 18.84 6.50
C GLY A 81 11.79 17.82 7.09
N VAL A 82 11.38 16.56 7.30
CA VAL A 82 12.31 15.49 7.70
C VAL A 82 13.22 15.15 6.50
N PRO A 83 14.56 15.21 6.65
CA PRO A 83 15.49 14.97 5.55
C PRO A 83 15.57 13.47 5.23
N VAL A 84 14.70 13.01 4.33
CA VAL A 84 14.68 11.64 3.81
C VAL A 84 15.12 11.61 2.35
N ARG A 85 15.88 10.58 1.98
CA ARG A 85 16.26 10.26 0.59
C ARG A 85 15.77 8.86 0.25
N ILE A 86 15.38 8.65 -1.00
CA ILE A 86 15.01 7.32 -1.49
C ILE A 86 16.17 6.78 -2.34
N GLU A 87 17.02 5.99 -1.75
CA GLU A 87 18.17 5.41 -2.44
C GLU A 87 17.79 4.22 -3.32
N ALA A 88 18.31 4.20 -4.54
CA ALA A 88 18.01 3.13 -5.50
C ALA A 88 18.43 1.75 -4.94
N ASN A 89 17.53 0.77 -5.02
CA ASN A 89 17.68 -0.60 -4.50
C ASN A 89 17.88 -0.73 -2.98
N VAL A 90 17.85 0.38 -2.23
CA VAL A 90 17.91 0.41 -0.76
C VAL A 90 16.53 0.77 -0.21
N GLY A 91 15.98 1.90 -0.62
CA GLY A 91 14.73 2.46 -0.11
C GLY A 91 14.98 3.75 0.68
N PRO A 92 14.03 4.14 1.55
CA PRO A 92 14.16 5.34 2.37
C PRO A 92 15.38 5.28 3.30
N VAL A 93 16.16 6.37 3.34
CA VAL A 93 17.34 6.54 4.21
C VAL A 93 17.28 7.92 4.87
N LEU A 94 17.54 7.96 6.17
CA LEU A 94 17.60 9.16 6.98
C LEU A 94 18.98 9.30 7.60
N ASN A 95 19.61 10.47 7.45
CA ASN A 95 20.91 10.76 8.06
C ASN A 95 20.80 11.06 9.57
N ASP A 96 19.63 11.54 10.01
CA ASP A 96 19.35 11.93 11.40
C ASP A 96 18.10 11.19 11.92
N PRO A 97 18.25 9.92 12.33
CA PRO A 97 17.14 9.11 12.83
C PRO A 97 16.52 9.66 14.11
N ILE A 98 15.22 9.39 14.30
CA ILE A 98 14.46 9.78 15.51
C ILE A 98 14.56 8.65 16.54
N ARG A 99 15.23 8.89 17.69
CA ARG A 99 15.49 7.84 18.69
C ARG A 99 15.15 8.22 20.11
N ASP A 100 14.68 9.43 20.33
CA ASP A 100 14.35 9.98 21.64
C ASP A 100 13.23 11.01 21.56
N ALA A 101 12.79 11.51 22.70
CA ALA A 101 11.72 12.51 22.80
C ALA A 101 12.06 13.83 22.09
N ALA A 102 13.34 14.22 22.05
CA ALA A 102 13.78 15.44 21.37
C ALA A 102 13.64 15.27 19.84
N GLY A 103 14.00 14.09 19.33
CA GLY A 103 13.78 13.71 17.93
C GLY A 103 12.31 13.73 17.55
N VAL A 104 11.44 13.15 18.39
CA VAL A 104 9.98 13.16 18.17
C VAL A 104 9.44 14.59 18.14
N GLY A 105 9.94 15.46 19.03
CA GLY A 105 9.54 16.87 19.08
C GLY A 105 9.86 17.69 17.83
N ARG A 106 10.64 17.16 16.89
CA ARG A 106 10.92 17.79 15.58
C ARG A 106 9.82 17.49 14.54
N LEU A 107 8.97 16.50 14.79
CA LEU A 107 7.85 16.18 13.90
C LEU A 107 6.74 17.22 14.12
N ARG A 108 6.45 18.00 13.09
CA ARG A 108 5.31 18.93 13.08
C ARG A 108 4.10 18.31 12.40
N ALA A 109 2.94 18.90 12.61
CA ALA A 109 1.74 18.53 11.87
C ALA A 109 1.93 18.78 10.36
N LEU A 110 1.31 17.95 9.56
CA LEU A 110 1.21 18.12 8.12
C LEU A 110 0.06 19.09 7.80
N GLU A 111 0.35 20.09 6.99
CA GLU A 111 -0.63 20.98 6.37
C GLU A 111 -0.66 20.69 4.86
N PRO A 112 -1.51 19.74 4.38
CA PRO A 112 -1.40 19.19 3.03
C PRO A 112 -1.43 20.23 1.92
N ASP A 113 -2.26 21.27 2.04
CA ASP A 113 -2.36 22.34 1.04
C ASP A 113 -1.11 23.22 0.94
N VAL A 114 -0.27 23.22 1.99
CA VAL A 114 0.98 24.00 2.05
C VAL A 114 2.19 23.11 1.79
N ASP A 115 2.22 21.94 2.41
CA ASP A 115 3.39 21.07 2.45
C ASP A 115 3.49 20.14 1.22
N GLU A 116 2.33 19.67 0.72
CA GLU A 116 2.27 18.70 -0.38
C GLU A 116 1.11 18.99 -1.38
N PRO A 117 0.90 20.24 -1.83
CA PRO A 117 -0.21 20.61 -2.72
C PRO A 117 -0.22 19.82 -4.02
N TYR A 118 0.96 19.37 -4.48
CA TYR A 118 1.14 18.55 -5.68
C TYR A 118 0.45 17.19 -5.59
N VAL A 119 0.23 16.65 -4.39
CA VAL A 119 -0.47 15.35 -4.20
C VAL A 119 -1.95 15.49 -4.62
N ALA A 120 -2.65 16.47 -4.05
CA ALA A 120 -4.04 16.73 -4.39
C ALA A 120 -4.20 17.14 -5.85
N GLU A 121 -3.27 17.91 -6.42
CA GLU A 121 -3.27 18.30 -7.83
C GLU A 121 -3.11 17.08 -8.74
N THR A 122 -2.14 16.21 -8.48
CA THR A 122 -1.95 14.95 -9.22
C THR A 122 -3.24 14.12 -9.23
N ILE A 123 -3.90 13.98 -8.09
CA ILE A 123 -5.15 13.21 -7.97
C ILE A 123 -6.27 13.86 -8.79
N ARG A 124 -6.43 15.18 -8.71
CA ARG A 124 -7.44 15.90 -9.50
C ARG A 124 -7.22 15.75 -11.02
N LEU A 125 -5.96 15.78 -11.47
CA LEU A 125 -5.61 15.54 -12.87
C LEU A 125 -5.93 14.11 -13.29
N LEU A 126 -5.53 13.12 -12.52
CA LEU A 126 -5.83 11.71 -12.76
C LEU A 126 -7.34 11.45 -12.84
N ARG A 127 -8.14 12.09 -11.99
CA ARG A 127 -9.60 11.91 -11.98
C ARG A 127 -10.27 12.36 -13.28
N LYS A 128 -9.64 13.29 -14.02
CA LYS A 128 -10.16 13.75 -15.34
C LYS A 128 -9.92 12.70 -16.43
N GLU A 129 -8.87 11.89 -16.31
CA GLU A 129 -8.44 10.94 -17.34
C GLU A 129 -8.89 9.50 -17.07
N LEU A 130 -8.95 9.10 -15.77
CA LEU A 130 -9.20 7.73 -15.38
C LEU A 130 -10.65 7.28 -15.60
N ARG A 131 -10.80 6.07 -16.15
CA ARG A 131 -12.08 5.36 -16.26
C ARG A 131 -12.25 4.23 -15.24
N VAL A 132 -11.25 4.03 -14.39
CA VAL A 132 -11.23 3.11 -13.26
C VAL A 132 -11.05 3.88 -11.96
N PRO A 133 -11.40 3.33 -10.79
CA PRO A 133 -11.16 3.96 -9.50
C PRO A 133 -9.68 4.27 -9.27
N LEU A 134 -9.40 5.37 -8.59
CA LEU A 134 -8.07 5.79 -8.15
C LEU A 134 -7.90 5.46 -6.66
N ILE A 135 -6.82 4.76 -6.35
CA ILE A 135 -6.38 4.42 -5.00
C ILE A 135 -5.34 5.45 -4.55
N GLY A 136 -5.61 6.12 -3.43
CA GLY A 136 -4.62 6.83 -2.64
C GLY A 136 -3.95 5.90 -1.62
N PHE A 137 -2.87 6.32 -0.99
CA PHE A 137 -2.26 5.48 0.04
C PHE A 137 -1.39 6.27 1.01
N ALA A 138 -1.08 5.64 2.16
CA ALA A 138 -0.10 6.13 3.13
C ALA A 138 0.68 4.96 3.74
N GLY A 139 1.83 5.26 4.33
CA GLY A 139 2.51 4.36 5.24
C GLY A 139 1.78 4.28 6.58
N ALA A 140 1.66 3.08 7.15
CA ALA A 140 1.13 2.92 8.50
C ALA A 140 2.10 3.47 9.54
N PRO A 141 1.62 3.90 10.72
CA PRO A 141 2.46 4.52 11.74
C PRO A 141 3.68 3.68 12.12
N PHE A 142 3.53 2.36 12.32
CA PHE A 142 4.66 1.50 12.66
C PHE A 142 5.68 1.39 11.52
N THR A 143 5.22 1.31 10.28
CA THR A 143 6.11 1.26 9.12
C THR A 143 6.92 2.55 8.98
N LEU A 144 6.30 3.71 9.17
CA LEU A 144 7.01 5.00 9.17
C LEU A 144 7.95 5.12 10.37
N ALA A 145 7.50 4.75 11.59
CA ALA A 145 8.33 4.73 12.79
C ALA A 145 9.58 3.87 12.58
N SER A 146 9.43 2.70 11.95
CA SER A 146 10.56 1.82 11.66
C SER A 146 11.63 2.50 10.80
N TYR A 147 11.24 3.19 9.73
CA TYR A 147 12.20 3.94 8.91
C TYR A 147 12.85 5.10 9.69
N LEU A 148 12.05 5.85 10.45
CA LEU A 148 12.52 7.02 11.19
C LEU A 148 13.49 6.64 12.31
N VAL A 149 13.23 5.53 13.02
CA VAL A 149 14.06 5.09 14.17
C VAL A 149 15.30 4.33 13.70
N GLU A 150 15.17 3.41 12.73
CA GLU A 150 16.31 2.67 12.20
C GLU A 150 17.25 3.56 11.37
N GLY A 151 16.70 4.57 10.69
CA GLY A 151 17.41 5.42 9.74
C GLY A 151 17.45 4.85 8.33
N GLY A 152 16.75 3.74 8.08
CA GLY A 152 16.70 3.05 6.81
C GLY A 152 16.02 1.69 6.90
N PRO A 153 16.08 0.88 5.84
CA PRO A 153 15.57 -0.48 5.88
C PRO A 153 16.26 -1.31 6.96
N SER A 154 15.48 -2.07 7.70
CA SER A 154 15.98 -2.98 8.73
C SER A 154 15.34 -4.35 8.59
N ARG A 155 16.09 -5.40 8.88
CA ARG A 155 15.56 -6.76 8.88
C ARG A 155 14.79 -7.08 10.16
N ASP A 156 15.35 -6.69 11.29
CA ASP A 156 14.88 -7.14 12.61
C ASP A 156 14.26 -6.02 13.45
N HIS A 157 14.36 -4.76 12.98
CA HIS A 157 13.80 -3.56 13.63
C HIS A 157 14.19 -3.44 15.11
N VAL A 158 15.46 -3.71 15.41
CA VAL A 158 15.95 -3.83 16.79
C VAL A 158 15.81 -2.53 17.58
N ARG A 159 16.19 -1.39 16.97
CA ARG A 159 16.09 -0.08 17.63
C ARG A 159 14.64 0.35 17.80
N THR A 160 13.81 0.08 16.80
CA THR A 160 12.38 0.39 16.83
C THR A 160 11.69 -0.37 17.96
N LYS A 161 11.98 -1.68 18.09
CA LYS A 161 11.44 -2.51 19.16
C LYS A 161 11.98 -2.10 20.54
N ALA A 162 13.27 -1.78 20.64
CA ALA A 162 13.84 -1.27 21.89
C ALA A 162 13.13 0.02 22.33
N LEU A 163 12.98 1.01 21.45
CA LEU A 163 12.23 2.24 21.74
C LEU A 163 10.78 1.94 22.19
N MET A 164 10.11 1.02 21.50
CA MET A 164 8.73 0.61 21.82
C MET A 164 8.60 0.03 23.23
N HIS A 165 9.59 -0.77 23.68
CA HIS A 165 9.55 -1.45 24.97
C HIS A 165 10.13 -0.62 26.12
N ASP A 166 11.24 0.09 25.88
CA ASP A 166 11.99 0.76 26.92
C ASP A 166 11.50 2.18 27.18
N GLU A 167 10.93 2.84 26.16
CA GLU A 167 10.51 4.25 26.18
C GLU A 167 9.04 4.43 25.78
N PRO A 168 8.05 3.85 26.50
CA PRO A 168 6.66 3.79 26.04
C PRO A 168 6.01 5.17 25.86
N ALA A 169 6.44 6.19 26.61
CA ALA A 169 5.94 7.56 26.46
C ALA A 169 6.44 8.19 25.15
N THR A 170 7.73 8.03 24.84
CA THR A 170 8.36 8.49 23.59
C THR A 170 7.74 7.75 22.40
N TRP A 171 7.56 6.43 22.53
CA TRP A 171 6.90 5.62 21.52
C TRP A 171 5.47 6.09 21.23
N SER A 172 4.66 6.30 22.27
CA SER A 172 3.28 6.79 22.12
C SER A 172 3.24 8.14 21.40
N SER A 173 4.12 9.08 21.80
CA SER A 173 4.21 10.39 21.15
C SER A 173 4.61 10.29 19.67
N LEU A 174 5.57 9.41 19.33
CA LEU A 174 5.97 9.15 17.94
C LEU A 174 4.80 8.60 17.14
N MET A 175 4.12 7.57 17.65
CA MET A 175 3.00 6.93 16.99
C MET A 175 1.81 7.87 16.83
N ASP A 176 1.55 8.76 17.81
CA ASP A 176 0.52 9.80 17.72
C ASP A 176 0.81 10.77 16.58
N ALA A 177 2.04 11.27 16.47
CA ALA A 177 2.45 12.17 15.41
C ALA A 177 2.33 11.50 14.03
N LEU A 178 2.77 10.24 13.90
CA LEU A 178 2.73 9.51 12.64
C LEU A 178 1.31 9.10 12.24
N ALA A 179 0.45 8.76 13.19
CA ALA A 179 -0.96 8.49 12.89
C ALA A 179 -1.68 9.75 12.40
N ALA A 180 -1.43 10.90 13.02
CA ALA A 180 -1.96 12.17 12.57
C ALA A 180 -1.45 12.54 11.16
N LEU A 181 -0.15 12.36 10.90
CA LEU A 181 0.49 12.58 9.61
C LEU A 181 -0.14 11.72 8.50
N SER A 182 -0.19 10.39 8.71
CA SER A 182 -0.74 9.45 7.74
C SER A 182 -2.22 9.72 7.46
N ARG A 183 -2.99 10.04 8.50
CA ARG A 183 -4.40 10.38 8.35
C ARG A 183 -4.61 11.68 7.57
N ALA A 184 -3.87 12.74 7.88
CA ALA A 184 -3.95 14.01 7.15
C ALA A 184 -3.63 13.82 5.67
N HIS A 185 -2.58 13.06 5.35
CA HIS A 185 -2.20 12.70 4.00
C HIS A 185 -3.28 11.91 3.24
N LEU A 186 -3.92 10.92 3.90
CA LEU A 186 -5.04 10.17 3.30
C LEU A 186 -6.26 11.06 3.06
N LEU A 187 -6.62 11.91 4.00
CA LEU A 187 -7.77 12.80 3.87
C LEU A 187 -7.58 13.78 2.71
N ALA A 188 -6.39 14.36 2.55
CA ALA A 188 -6.08 15.23 1.42
C ALA A 188 -6.20 14.50 0.06
N GLN A 189 -5.78 13.23 0.00
CA GLN A 189 -5.95 12.41 -1.20
C GLN A 189 -7.43 12.12 -1.49
N ILE A 190 -8.23 11.85 -0.47
CA ILE A 190 -9.68 11.63 -0.59
C ILE A 190 -10.38 12.92 -1.08
N GLU A 191 -10.05 14.07 -0.49
CA GLU A 191 -10.56 15.38 -0.92
C GLU A 191 -10.13 15.72 -2.35
N GLY A 192 -8.93 15.33 -2.76
CA GLY A 192 -8.45 15.41 -4.15
C GLY A 192 -9.23 14.53 -5.11
N GLY A 193 -9.96 13.52 -4.63
CA GLY A 193 -10.82 12.64 -5.41
C GLY A 193 -10.37 11.18 -5.50
N ALA A 194 -9.47 10.72 -4.63
CA ALA A 194 -9.20 9.28 -4.47
C ALA A 194 -10.47 8.55 -4.03
N GLN A 195 -10.76 7.41 -4.62
CA GLN A 195 -12.02 6.68 -4.43
C GLN A 195 -11.88 5.44 -3.55
N ALA A 196 -10.67 5.06 -3.24
CA ALA A 196 -10.28 4.10 -2.21
C ALA A 196 -8.91 4.50 -1.69
N VAL A 197 -8.52 4.00 -0.52
CA VAL A 197 -7.18 4.21 0.02
C VAL A 197 -6.59 2.91 0.56
N GLN A 198 -5.25 2.84 0.55
CA GLN A 198 -4.52 1.72 1.16
C GLN A 198 -3.54 2.20 2.21
N LEU A 199 -3.60 1.60 3.41
CA LEU A 199 -2.63 1.78 4.46
C LEU A 199 -1.59 0.67 4.38
N PHE A 200 -0.32 1.03 4.13
CA PHE A 200 0.79 0.09 3.99
C PHE A 200 1.49 -0.14 5.33
N ASP A 201 1.22 -1.27 5.98
CA ASP A 201 1.88 -1.70 7.21
C ASP A 201 2.94 -2.78 6.92
N SER A 202 3.87 -2.44 6.03
CA SER A 202 4.84 -3.37 5.43
C SER A 202 5.76 -4.05 6.43
N TRP A 203 6.01 -3.43 7.58
CA TRP A 203 6.95 -3.94 8.58
C TRP A 203 6.28 -4.58 9.81
N ALA A 204 4.95 -4.50 9.93
CA ALA A 204 4.20 -5.03 11.08
C ALA A 204 4.43 -6.52 11.32
N GLY A 205 4.66 -7.31 10.28
CA GLY A 205 4.94 -8.75 10.38
C GLY A 205 6.24 -9.10 11.13
N SER A 206 7.07 -8.11 11.47
CA SER A 206 8.24 -8.30 12.34
C SER A 206 7.87 -8.38 13.83
N LEU A 207 6.63 -8.07 14.19
CA LEU A 207 6.15 -7.99 15.57
C LEU A 207 5.48 -9.29 16.04
N ALA A 208 5.60 -9.56 17.33
CA ALA A 208 4.72 -10.53 18.00
C ALA A 208 3.27 -9.97 18.02
N PRO A 209 2.23 -10.82 17.97
CA PRO A 209 0.83 -10.37 18.01
C PRO A 209 0.50 -9.47 19.20
N SER A 210 1.01 -9.80 20.39
CA SER A 210 0.81 -8.99 21.59
C SER A 210 1.41 -7.58 21.49
N ASP A 211 2.56 -7.43 20.82
CA ASP A 211 3.20 -6.13 20.62
C ASP A 211 2.43 -5.30 19.61
N TYR A 212 2.00 -5.92 18.52
CA TYR A 212 1.15 -5.24 17.55
C TYR A 212 -0.15 -4.72 18.21
N GLU A 213 -0.82 -5.56 18.99
CA GLU A 213 -2.08 -5.19 19.67
C GLU A 213 -1.93 -4.02 20.63
N ARG A 214 -0.88 -4.02 21.44
CA ARG A 214 -0.65 -2.97 22.44
C ARG A 214 -0.05 -1.70 21.86
N SER A 215 0.93 -1.88 20.98
CA SER A 215 1.86 -0.80 20.63
C SER A 215 1.71 -0.29 19.20
N VAL A 216 0.80 -0.86 18.39
CA VAL A 216 0.62 -0.48 16.98
C VAL A 216 -0.86 -0.34 16.60
N ARG A 217 -1.69 -1.35 16.89
CA ARG A 217 -3.09 -1.40 16.47
C ARG A 217 -3.89 -0.12 16.78
N PRO A 218 -3.80 0.51 17.97
CA PRO A 218 -4.59 1.70 18.27
C PRO A 218 -4.34 2.86 17.29
N TRP A 219 -3.10 3.02 16.83
CA TRP A 219 -2.74 4.10 15.91
C TRP A 219 -3.10 3.78 14.45
N SER A 220 -2.95 2.54 14.01
CA SER A 220 -3.47 2.12 12.71
C SER A 220 -4.99 2.29 12.65
N ALA A 221 -5.71 1.99 13.73
CA ALA A 221 -7.15 2.22 13.85
C ALA A 221 -7.51 3.72 13.70
N ARG A 222 -6.77 4.62 14.34
CA ARG A 222 -6.98 6.07 14.19
C ARG A 222 -6.79 6.57 12.76
N VAL A 223 -5.86 5.98 12.02
CA VAL A 223 -5.68 6.33 10.60
C VAL A 223 -6.88 5.89 9.76
N LEU A 224 -7.39 4.69 9.99
CA LEU A 224 -8.45 4.07 9.18
C LEU A 224 -9.87 4.44 9.60
N GLN A 225 -10.03 5.06 10.78
CA GLN A 225 -11.34 5.38 11.34
C GLN A 225 -12.11 6.40 10.48
N ASP A 226 -13.39 6.12 10.21
CA ASP A 226 -14.36 7.05 9.59
C ASP A 226 -13.85 7.71 8.29
N LEU A 227 -13.17 6.95 7.44
CA LEU A 227 -12.83 7.39 6.09
C LEU A 227 -14.08 7.33 5.20
N SER A 228 -14.28 8.34 4.36
CA SER A 228 -15.46 8.45 3.48
C SER A 228 -15.41 7.56 2.24
N VAL A 229 -14.29 6.85 2.04
CA VAL A 229 -14.06 5.92 0.92
C VAL A 229 -13.61 4.56 1.45
N PRO A 230 -13.81 3.47 0.69
CA PRO A 230 -13.30 2.16 1.08
C PRO A 230 -11.78 2.16 1.33
N SER A 231 -11.37 1.44 2.36
CA SER A 231 -9.98 1.36 2.79
C SER A 231 -9.45 -0.07 2.82
N ILE A 232 -8.18 -0.23 2.50
CA ILE A 232 -7.45 -1.50 2.52
C ILE A 232 -6.33 -1.40 3.56
N HIS A 233 -6.27 -2.33 4.50
CA HIS A 233 -5.14 -2.45 5.43
C HIS A 233 -4.24 -3.59 4.97
N PHE A 234 -3.04 -3.28 4.49
CA PHE A 234 -2.10 -4.24 3.93
C PHE A 234 -0.83 -4.37 4.77
N GLY A 235 -0.37 -5.60 4.98
CA GLY A 235 0.92 -5.87 5.63
C GLY A 235 1.64 -7.08 5.03
N VAL A 236 2.94 -7.17 5.29
CA VAL A 236 3.81 -8.27 4.83
C VAL A 236 4.23 -9.12 6.03
N GLY A 237 4.16 -10.45 5.92
CA GLY A 237 4.45 -11.37 7.03
C GLY A 237 3.43 -11.33 8.16
N THR A 238 2.24 -10.80 7.90
CA THR A 238 1.22 -10.50 8.91
C THR A 238 0.21 -11.63 9.14
N GLY A 239 0.52 -12.86 8.73
CA GLY A 239 -0.39 -13.99 8.84
C GLY A 239 -0.98 -14.21 10.24
N GLU A 240 -0.19 -14.02 11.30
CA GLU A 240 -0.65 -14.13 12.68
C GLU A 240 -1.29 -12.85 13.22
N LEU A 241 -1.18 -11.72 12.48
CA LEU A 241 -1.74 -10.42 12.84
C LEU A 241 -3.09 -10.14 12.17
N LEU A 242 -3.58 -10.99 11.26
CA LEU A 242 -4.75 -10.71 10.41
C LEU A 242 -6.00 -10.34 11.21
N ARG A 243 -6.23 -10.95 12.37
CA ARG A 243 -7.35 -10.58 13.25
C ARG A 243 -7.17 -9.18 13.83
N SER A 244 -6.00 -8.90 14.36
CA SER A 244 -5.68 -7.59 14.95
C SER A 244 -5.69 -6.47 13.89
N MET A 245 -5.25 -6.76 12.66
CA MET A 245 -5.35 -5.83 11.54
C MET A 245 -6.81 -5.56 11.14
N ARG A 246 -7.66 -6.61 11.08
CA ARG A 246 -9.11 -6.44 10.89
C ARG A 246 -9.71 -5.54 11.96
N ASP A 247 -9.32 -5.76 13.23
CA ASP A 247 -9.84 -4.99 14.38
C ASP A 247 -9.30 -3.56 14.42
N ALA A 248 -8.15 -3.29 13.78
CA ALA A 248 -7.66 -1.94 13.52
C ALA A 248 -8.51 -1.19 12.47
N GLY A 249 -9.17 -1.89 11.57
CA GLY A 249 -10.04 -1.29 10.55
C GLY A 249 -9.67 -1.68 9.13
N GLY A 250 -10.36 -1.00 8.19
CA GLY A 250 -10.29 -1.28 6.75
C GLY A 250 -11.46 -2.12 6.28
N ASP A 251 -11.98 -1.82 5.10
CA ASP A 251 -13.05 -2.57 4.44
C ASP A 251 -12.51 -3.87 3.85
N ALA A 252 -11.25 -3.87 3.47
CA ALA A 252 -10.50 -5.03 3.00
C ALA A 252 -9.19 -5.20 3.75
N ILE A 253 -8.76 -6.46 3.90
CA ILE A 253 -7.43 -6.80 4.40
C ILE A 253 -6.58 -7.32 3.23
N GLY A 254 -5.45 -6.66 3.00
CA GLY A 254 -4.46 -7.09 2.03
C GLY A 254 -3.51 -8.12 2.66
N VAL A 255 -3.31 -9.23 1.97
CA VAL A 255 -2.56 -10.40 2.47
C VAL A 255 -1.37 -10.68 1.56
N ASP A 256 -0.23 -10.99 2.15
CA ASP A 256 0.94 -11.44 1.41
C ASP A 256 0.85 -12.94 1.05
N TRP A 257 1.78 -13.41 0.23
CA TRP A 257 1.75 -14.76 -0.35
C TRP A 257 2.03 -15.91 0.65
N ARG A 258 2.44 -15.61 1.89
CA ARG A 258 2.86 -16.63 2.87
C ARG A 258 1.71 -17.40 3.49
N VAL A 259 0.49 -16.87 3.37
CA VAL A 259 -0.72 -17.51 3.91
C VAL A 259 -1.66 -17.86 2.76
N PRO A 260 -2.13 -19.11 2.64
CA PRO A 260 -3.18 -19.45 1.69
C PRO A 260 -4.41 -18.56 1.88
N LEU A 261 -4.98 -18.03 0.78
CA LEU A 261 -5.94 -16.94 0.84
C LEU A 261 -7.26 -17.32 1.54
N ASP A 262 -7.70 -18.57 1.39
CA ASP A 262 -8.85 -19.13 2.12
C ASP A 262 -8.60 -19.14 3.64
N ARG A 263 -7.40 -19.54 4.08
CA ARG A 263 -6.99 -19.54 5.49
C ARG A 263 -6.85 -18.14 6.04
N ALA A 264 -6.32 -17.22 5.24
CA ALA A 264 -6.27 -15.81 5.62
C ALA A 264 -7.68 -15.26 5.83
N TRP A 265 -8.61 -15.56 4.92
CA TRP A 265 -9.98 -15.10 5.01
C TRP A 265 -10.74 -15.70 6.21
N GLU A 266 -10.49 -16.96 6.55
CA GLU A 266 -11.00 -17.56 7.79
C GLU A 266 -10.52 -16.81 9.04
N ARG A 267 -9.24 -16.39 9.08
CA ARG A 267 -8.67 -15.61 10.19
C ARG A 267 -9.25 -14.21 10.28
N ILE A 268 -9.46 -13.56 9.14
CA ILE A 268 -10.09 -12.23 9.04
C ILE A 268 -11.57 -12.32 9.44
N GLY A 269 -12.24 -13.42 9.10
CA GLY A 269 -13.66 -13.63 9.34
C GLY A 269 -14.56 -13.02 8.27
N VAL A 270 -15.87 -13.30 8.42
CA VAL A 270 -16.91 -12.81 7.51
C VAL A 270 -17.14 -11.32 7.73
N GLY A 271 -17.23 -10.49 6.78
CA GLY A 271 -17.55 -9.06 6.95
C GLY A 271 -16.46 -8.13 6.44
N ARG A 272 -15.34 -8.67 5.97
CA ARG A 272 -14.29 -7.91 5.28
C ARG A 272 -14.00 -8.52 3.92
N ALA A 273 -13.70 -7.66 2.96
CA ALA A 273 -13.11 -8.08 1.71
C ALA A 273 -11.66 -8.53 1.91
N ILE A 274 -11.11 -9.25 0.94
CA ILE A 274 -9.71 -9.69 0.96
C ILE A 274 -9.01 -9.27 -0.33
N GLN A 275 -7.75 -8.86 -0.21
CA GLN A 275 -6.91 -8.53 -1.36
C GLN A 275 -5.65 -9.39 -1.35
N GLY A 276 -5.31 -9.93 -2.52
CA GLY A 276 -4.06 -10.67 -2.72
C GLY A 276 -4.24 -11.92 -3.56
N ASN A 277 -3.28 -12.86 -3.56
CA ASN A 277 -2.00 -12.76 -2.86
C ASN A 277 -0.91 -13.54 -3.59
N LEU A 278 -0.84 -13.42 -4.93
CA LEU A 278 0.18 -14.14 -5.70
C LEU A 278 1.59 -13.68 -5.32
N ASP A 279 2.50 -14.65 -5.10
CA ASP A 279 3.91 -14.33 -4.85
C ASP A 279 4.49 -13.58 -6.07
N PRO A 280 5.02 -12.35 -5.87
CA PRO A 280 5.64 -11.62 -6.97
C PRO A 280 6.81 -12.35 -7.65
N ALA A 281 7.51 -13.22 -6.92
CA ALA A 281 8.61 -14.01 -7.46
C ALA A 281 8.13 -15.04 -8.48
N VAL A 282 6.91 -15.56 -8.33
CA VAL A 282 6.30 -16.48 -9.30
C VAL A 282 6.08 -15.79 -10.65
N CYS A 283 5.79 -14.49 -10.67
CA CYS A 283 5.61 -13.73 -11.91
C CYS A 283 6.89 -13.62 -12.76
N VAL A 284 8.06 -13.94 -12.21
CA VAL A 284 9.34 -13.98 -12.93
C VAL A 284 9.65 -15.38 -13.48
N ALA A 285 8.92 -16.40 -13.02
CA ALA A 285 9.08 -17.79 -13.46
C ALA A 285 8.43 -18.03 -14.84
N SER A 286 8.30 -19.31 -15.26
CA SER A 286 7.58 -19.64 -16.47
C SER A 286 6.09 -19.28 -16.39
N TRP A 287 5.46 -19.02 -17.53
CA TRP A 287 4.03 -18.73 -17.56
C TRP A 287 3.19 -19.84 -16.91
N ASP A 288 3.52 -21.12 -17.17
CA ASP A 288 2.81 -22.26 -16.58
C ASP A 288 2.84 -22.24 -15.04
N ALA A 289 3.92 -21.72 -14.44
CA ALA A 289 3.99 -21.56 -12.99
C ALA A 289 3.09 -20.40 -12.51
N VAL A 290 3.05 -19.29 -13.25
CA VAL A 290 2.17 -18.14 -12.97
C VAL A 290 0.71 -18.58 -13.05
N GLU A 291 0.33 -19.26 -14.14
CA GLU A 291 -1.03 -19.71 -14.39
C GLU A 291 -1.52 -20.69 -13.31
N ARG A 292 -0.71 -21.69 -12.95
CA ARG A 292 -1.06 -22.63 -11.86
C ARG A 292 -1.28 -21.91 -10.55
N ALA A 293 -0.34 -21.05 -10.15
CA ALA A 293 -0.42 -20.36 -8.87
C ALA A 293 -1.60 -19.37 -8.81
N ALA A 294 -1.86 -18.64 -9.88
CA ALA A 294 -3.01 -17.74 -9.97
C ALA A 294 -4.34 -18.53 -9.92
N THR A 295 -4.43 -19.64 -10.67
CA THR A 295 -5.59 -20.54 -10.68
C THR A 295 -5.87 -21.07 -9.27
N GLU A 296 -4.85 -21.53 -8.55
CA GLU A 296 -5.01 -22.01 -7.17
C GLU A 296 -5.58 -20.94 -6.24
N ILE A 297 -5.15 -19.68 -6.37
CA ILE A 297 -5.70 -18.56 -5.60
C ILE A 297 -7.17 -18.33 -5.93
N LEU A 298 -7.52 -18.35 -7.22
CA LEU A 298 -8.90 -18.15 -7.66
C LEU A 298 -9.82 -19.27 -7.18
N ASP A 299 -9.37 -20.52 -7.25
CA ASP A 299 -10.14 -21.68 -6.80
C ASP A 299 -10.41 -21.61 -5.26
N ARG A 300 -9.46 -21.08 -4.47
CA ARG A 300 -9.63 -20.85 -3.03
C ARG A 300 -10.65 -19.75 -2.68
N THR A 301 -10.98 -18.88 -3.64
CA THR A 301 -11.87 -17.72 -3.43
C THR A 301 -13.15 -17.77 -4.27
N ALA A 302 -13.31 -18.77 -5.14
CA ALA A 302 -14.33 -18.82 -6.20
C ALA A 302 -15.79 -18.59 -5.75
N GLU A 303 -16.14 -19.00 -4.52
CA GLU A 303 -17.50 -18.89 -3.98
C GLU A 303 -17.75 -17.66 -3.11
N ARG A 304 -16.75 -16.75 -2.99
CA ARG A 304 -16.84 -15.64 -2.04
C ARG A 304 -16.83 -14.30 -2.75
N GLU A 305 -17.74 -13.43 -2.35
CA GLU A 305 -17.73 -12.01 -2.75
C GLU A 305 -16.71 -11.22 -1.94
N GLY A 306 -16.09 -10.22 -2.58
CA GLY A 306 -15.13 -9.35 -1.92
C GLY A 306 -13.67 -9.75 -2.10
N HIS A 307 -13.35 -10.58 -3.12
CA HIS A 307 -11.97 -10.82 -3.52
C HIS A 307 -11.49 -9.74 -4.51
N VAL A 308 -10.34 -9.14 -4.21
CA VAL A 308 -9.56 -8.31 -5.14
C VAL A 308 -8.25 -9.03 -5.42
N PHE A 309 -8.03 -9.43 -6.67
CA PHE A 309 -6.78 -10.09 -7.04
C PHE A 309 -5.63 -9.08 -7.10
N ASN A 310 -4.56 -9.42 -6.42
CA ASN A 310 -3.31 -8.65 -6.41
C ASN A 310 -2.13 -9.60 -6.18
N LEU A 311 -0.93 -9.09 -6.34
CA LEU A 311 0.26 -9.78 -5.81
C LEU A 311 0.31 -9.61 -4.29
N GLY A 312 1.01 -10.51 -3.61
CA GLY A 312 1.27 -10.42 -2.17
C GLY A 312 2.28 -9.33 -1.78
N HIS A 313 2.87 -8.63 -2.76
CA HIS A 313 3.71 -7.44 -2.63
C HIS A 313 3.77 -6.72 -3.98
N GLY A 314 4.61 -5.69 -4.11
CA GLY A 314 4.77 -4.96 -5.36
C GLY A 314 5.41 -5.80 -6.49
N VAL A 315 5.05 -5.46 -7.73
CA VAL A 315 5.69 -6.02 -8.94
C VAL A 315 7.21 -5.85 -8.86
N LEU A 316 7.93 -6.93 -9.20
CA LEU A 316 9.39 -6.92 -9.22
C LEU A 316 9.92 -6.25 -10.50
N PRO A 317 11.06 -5.55 -10.45
CA PRO A 317 11.64 -4.90 -11.64
C PRO A 317 11.99 -5.83 -12.79
N THR A 318 12.12 -7.12 -12.52
CA THR A 318 12.46 -8.17 -13.48
C THR A 318 11.23 -8.92 -14.03
N THR A 319 10.02 -8.56 -13.59
CA THR A 319 8.79 -9.20 -14.05
C THR A 319 8.55 -8.91 -15.53
N PRO A 320 8.36 -9.92 -16.39
CA PRO A 320 7.97 -9.71 -17.78
C PRO A 320 6.58 -9.03 -17.87
N VAL A 321 6.48 -7.98 -18.70
CA VAL A 321 5.21 -7.24 -18.88
C VAL A 321 4.10 -8.17 -19.36
N GLU A 322 4.44 -9.06 -20.29
CA GLU A 322 3.51 -10.05 -20.88
C GLU A 322 2.90 -10.98 -19.82
N HIS A 323 3.66 -11.33 -18.77
CA HIS A 323 3.13 -12.17 -17.70
C HIS A 323 2.02 -11.46 -16.92
N LEU A 324 2.19 -10.16 -16.65
CA LEU A 324 1.15 -9.39 -15.97
C LEU A 324 -0.08 -9.16 -16.86
N GLN A 325 0.12 -8.92 -18.16
CA GLN A 325 -0.97 -8.80 -19.14
C GLN A 325 -1.80 -10.09 -19.17
N ARG A 326 -1.15 -11.23 -19.41
CA ARG A 326 -1.80 -12.54 -19.41
C ARG A 326 -2.44 -12.89 -18.07
N LEU A 327 -1.84 -12.45 -16.95
CA LEU A 327 -2.40 -12.68 -15.62
C LEU A 327 -3.71 -11.93 -15.41
N VAL A 328 -3.81 -10.68 -15.87
CA VAL A 328 -5.07 -9.91 -15.82
C VAL A 328 -6.15 -10.61 -16.67
N ASP A 329 -5.81 -11.00 -17.89
CA ASP A 329 -6.74 -11.70 -18.79
C ASP A 329 -7.20 -13.02 -18.16
N LEU A 330 -6.28 -13.84 -17.64
CA LEU A 330 -6.58 -15.11 -16.96
C LEU A 330 -7.57 -14.93 -15.80
N VAL A 331 -7.31 -13.94 -14.93
CA VAL A 331 -8.20 -13.67 -13.78
C VAL A 331 -9.57 -13.26 -14.26
N HIS A 332 -9.66 -12.36 -15.23
CA HIS A 332 -10.92 -11.88 -15.79
C HIS A 332 -11.72 -13.00 -16.48
N GLU A 333 -11.08 -13.84 -17.27
CA GLU A 333 -11.72 -14.94 -18.00
C GLU A 333 -12.24 -16.02 -17.05
N ARG A 334 -11.41 -16.43 -16.08
CA ARG A 334 -11.78 -17.50 -15.14
C ARG A 334 -12.85 -17.11 -14.12
N THR A 335 -13.03 -15.82 -13.87
CA THR A 335 -13.99 -15.33 -12.87
C THR A 335 -15.19 -14.62 -13.48
N ALA A 336 -15.32 -14.59 -14.81
CA ALA A 336 -16.49 -14.04 -15.51
C ALA A 336 -17.78 -14.79 -15.07
N ARG A 337 -18.84 -14.02 -14.73
CA ARG A 337 -20.13 -14.50 -14.24
C ARG A 337 -21.23 -14.12 -15.19
#